data_9892985fd506024bbe4254c5ddb22004
#
_entry.id   9892985fd506024bbe4254c5ddb22004
#
_cell.length_a   1.000
_cell.length_b   1.000
_cell.length_c   1.000
_cell.angle_alpha   90.00
_cell.angle_beta   90.00
_cell.angle_gamma   90.00
#
_symmetry.space_group_name_H-M   'P 1'
#
loop_
_entity.id
_entity.type
_entity.pdbx_description
1 polymer ?
#
loop_
_entity_poly.entity_id
_entity_poly.type
_entity_poly.pdbx_seq_one_letter_code
_entity_poly.pdbx_strand_id
1 'polypeptide(L)'
;QSITIIRVGEKANQFNAKDIFESEQKRLNKIMQEKTAQLQNEIDKILGENAIETSTGLQYTIIKEGMGTTAKAGDIVSVHYSGFLMDGTKFDSSYDNNKPIQFPLGKRKVIAGWEEGIALLNIGAKAKFVIPPHLAYGPGGRGNIIPANATLIFDVELLDIQDAHH
;
A
#
# COMPACT_ATOMS: atom_id res chain seq x y z
N GLN A 1 -52.97 6.11 31.11
CA GLN A 1 -52.17 4.94 31.48
C GLN A 1 -51.48 4.35 30.26
N SER A 2 -52.25 4.01 29.25
CA SER A 2 -51.68 3.56 28.00
C SER A 2 -50.81 4.65 27.36
N ILE A 3 -51.23 5.90 27.58
CA ILE A 3 -50.47 7.05 27.10
C ILE A 3 -49.08 7.05 27.72
N THR A 4 -49.00 6.76 29.03
CA THR A 4 -47.72 6.73 29.71
C THR A 4 -46.81 5.65 29.15
N ILE A 5 -47.37 4.48 28.86
CA ILE A 5 -46.61 3.36 28.30
C ILE A 5 -46.11 3.74 26.90
N ILE A 6 -46.97 4.32 26.07
CA ILE A 6 -46.59 4.76 24.73
C ILE A 6 -45.47 5.78 24.81
N ARG A 7 -45.57 6.72 25.73
CA ARG A 7 -44.60 7.77 25.88
C ARG A 7 -43.25 7.22 26.27
N VAL A 8 -43.22 6.25 27.16
CA VAL A 8 -41.97 5.60 27.55
C VAL A 8 -41.37 4.86 26.36
N GLY A 9 -42.21 4.17 25.60
CA GLY A 9 -41.72 3.46 24.43
C GLY A 9 -41.17 4.40 23.38
N GLU A 10 -41.81 5.51 23.13
CA GLU A 10 -41.33 6.48 22.17
C GLU A 10 -39.99 7.07 22.57
N LYS A 11 -39.85 7.44 23.83
CA LYS A 11 -38.60 7.96 24.32
C LYS A 11 -37.49 6.91 24.22
N ALA A 12 -37.80 5.69 24.57
CA ALA A 12 -36.82 4.61 24.49
C ALA A 12 -36.38 4.39 23.06
N ASN A 13 -37.32 4.42 22.10
CA ASN A 13 -36.97 4.23 20.70
C ASN A 13 -36.07 5.34 20.17
N GLN A 14 -36.39 6.58 20.45
CA GLN A 14 -35.57 7.70 19.99
C GLN A 14 -34.21 7.70 20.63
N PHE A 15 -34.20 7.47 21.94
CA PHE A 15 -32.96 7.42 22.68
C PHE A 15 -32.08 6.27 22.19
N ASN A 16 -32.64 5.09 22.03
CA ASN A 16 -31.91 3.91 21.61
C ASN A 16 -31.36 4.04 20.21
N ALA A 17 -32.10 4.64 19.29
CA ALA A 17 -31.61 4.81 17.93
C ALA A 17 -30.35 5.67 17.89
N LYS A 18 -30.35 6.75 18.64
CA LYS A 18 -29.19 7.63 18.69
C LYS A 18 -28.01 6.98 19.40
N ASP A 19 -28.26 6.34 20.53
CA ASP A 19 -27.21 5.67 21.29
C ASP A 19 -26.62 4.50 20.53
N ILE A 20 -27.46 3.72 19.85
CA ILE A 20 -26.98 2.58 19.05
C ILE A 20 -26.08 3.07 17.92
N PHE A 21 -26.48 4.15 17.26
CA PHE A 21 -25.68 4.71 16.17
C PHE A 21 -24.31 5.18 16.69
N GLU A 22 -24.29 5.90 17.80
CA GLU A 22 -23.04 6.40 18.37
C GLU A 22 -22.18 5.26 18.88
N SER A 23 -22.78 4.26 19.50
CA SER A 23 -22.03 3.09 20.00
C SER A 23 -21.44 2.28 18.87
N GLU A 24 -22.19 2.09 17.79
CA GLU A 24 -21.68 1.38 16.62
C GLU A 24 -20.56 2.15 15.95
N GLN A 25 -20.68 3.47 15.87
CA GLN A 25 -19.66 4.31 15.28
C GLN A 25 -18.37 4.23 16.08
N LYS A 26 -18.45 4.28 17.41
CA LYS A 26 -17.28 4.13 18.27
C LYS A 26 -16.64 2.75 18.11
N ARG A 27 -17.46 1.71 18.06
CA ARG A 27 -16.98 0.35 17.90
C ARG A 27 -16.28 0.16 16.56
N LEU A 28 -16.86 0.66 15.48
CA LEU A 28 -16.29 0.60 14.15
C LEU A 28 -14.97 1.37 14.08
N ASN A 29 -14.94 2.55 14.67
CA ASN A 29 -13.70 3.34 14.72
C ASN A 29 -12.61 2.62 15.48
N LYS A 30 -12.95 1.98 16.59
CA LYS A 30 -11.99 1.23 17.38
C LYS A 30 -11.46 0.03 16.61
N ILE A 31 -12.35 -0.70 15.92
CA ILE A 31 -11.95 -1.85 15.11
C ILE A 31 -11.04 -1.41 13.98
N MET A 32 -11.35 -0.33 13.32
CA MET A 32 -10.51 0.21 12.25
C MET A 32 -9.16 0.65 12.77
N GLN A 33 -9.11 1.28 13.94
CA GLN A 33 -7.84 1.67 14.56
C GLN A 33 -7.00 0.46 14.93
N GLU A 34 -7.63 -0.57 15.48
CA GLU A 34 -6.93 -1.80 15.82
C GLU A 34 -6.37 -2.50 14.59
N LYS A 35 -7.16 -2.57 13.51
CA LYS A 35 -6.70 -3.16 12.25
C LYS A 35 -5.56 -2.36 11.65
N THR A 36 -5.65 -1.04 11.69
CA THR A 36 -4.60 -0.17 11.17
C THR A 36 -3.32 -0.33 11.99
N ALA A 37 -3.42 -0.38 13.31
CA ALA A 37 -2.26 -0.58 14.17
C ALA A 37 -1.64 -1.95 13.95
N GLN A 38 -2.46 -2.98 13.78
CA GLN A 38 -1.97 -4.33 13.51
C GLN A 38 -1.26 -4.40 12.16
N LEU A 39 -1.84 -3.79 11.14
CA LEU A 39 -1.23 -3.70 9.82
C LEU A 39 0.11 -2.97 9.89
N GLN A 40 0.17 -1.86 10.60
CA GLN A 40 1.41 -1.11 10.76
C GLN A 40 2.47 -1.93 11.50
N ASN A 41 2.09 -2.70 12.50
CA ASN A 41 3.02 -3.59 13.18
C ASN A 41 3.59 -4.65 12.25
N GLU A 42 2.75 -5.21 11.38
CA GLU A 42 3.22 -6.18 10.38
C GLU A 42 4.16 -5.54 9.38
N ILE A 43 3.84 -4.33 8.94
CA ILE A 43 4.70 -3.57 8.03
C ILE A 43 6.05 -3.29 8.69
N ASP A 44 6.03 -2.88 9.96
CA ASP A 44 7.26 -2.58 10.70
C ASP A 44 8.15 -3.82 10.82
N LYS A 45 7.56 -4.98 10.97
CA LYS A 45 8.32 -6.24 10.99
C LYS A 45 8.93 -6.57 9.64
N ILE A 46 8.21 -6.26 8.57
CA ILE A 46 8.68 -6.51 7.21
C ILE A 46 9.81 -5.56 6.85
N LEU A 47 9.67 -4.29 7.15
CA LEU A 47 10.62 -3.25 6.76
C LEU A 47 11.76 -3.04 7.75
N GLY A 48 11.55 -3.35 9.02
CA GLY A 48 12.56 -3.16 10.06
C GLY A 48 12.63 -1.73 10.57
N GLU A 49 13.68 -1.45 11.31
CA GLU A 49 13.81 -0.17 12.02
C GLU A 49 14.15 1.01 11.10
N ASN A 50 14.70 0.73 9.93
CA ASN A 50 15.14 1.78 9.01
C ASN A 50 14.07 2.14 7.99
N ALA A 51 12.83 1.76 8.22
CA ALA A 51 11.72 2.05 7.33
C ALA A 51 11.48 3.55 7.23
N ILE A 52 11.20 4.02 6.02
CA ILE A 52 10.91 5.41 5.74
C ILE A 52 9.51 5.50 5.16
N GLU A 53 8.74 6.47 5.62
CA GLU A 53 7.41 6.72 5.08
C GLU A 53 7.41 8.04 4.34
N THR A 54 6.90 8.03 3.10
CA THR A 54 6.81 9.25 2.29
C THR A 54 5.51 9.99 2.59
N SER A 55 5.40 11.21 2.10
CA SER A 55 4.19 12.03 2.30
C SER A 55 2.95 11.44 1.68
N THR A 56 3.10 10.55 0.69
CA THR A 56 1.97 9.88 0.05
C THR A 56 1.52 8.62 0.78
N GLY A 57 2.30 8.15 1.73
CA GLY A 57 2.00 6.94 2.49
C GLY A 57 2.78 5.72 2.07
N LEU A 58 3.66 5.85 1.09
CA LEU A 58 4.56 4.75 0.70
C LEU A 58 5.55 4.51 1.81
N GLN A 59 5.69 3.26 2.23
CA GLN A 59 6.70 2.87 3.21
C GLN A 59 7.72 1.97 2.55
N TYR A 60 8.99 2.20 2.84
CA TYR A 60 10.05 1.43 2.20
C TYR A 60 11.30 1.38 3.06
N THR A 61 12.17 0.43 2.74
CA THR A 61 13.50 0.37 3.32
C THR A 61 14.48 0.05 2.19
N ILE A 62 15.66 0.63 2.25
CA ILE A 62 16.72 0.34 1.30
C ILE A 62 17.55 -0.80 1.88
N ILE A 63 17.54 -1.94 1.18
CA ILE A 63 18.28 -3.12 1.61
C ILE A 63 19.73 -3.00 1.19
N LYS A 64 19.95 -2.47 -0.03
CA LYS A 64 21.30 -2.27 -0.57
C LYS A 64 21.29 -0.98 -1.35
N GLU A 65 22.24 -0.12 -1.05
CA GLU A 65 22.36 1.14 -1.78
C GLU A 65 23.05 0.88 -3.12
N GLY A 66 22.60 1.61 -4.14
CA GLY A 66 23.20 1.55 -5.45
C GLY A 66 24.27 2.61 -5.64
N MET A 67 24.57 2.91 -6.89
CA MET A 67 25.59 3.87 -7.26
C MET A 67 25.06 4.89 -8.25
N GLY A 68 25.58 6.11 -8.19
CA GLY A 68 25.22 7.14 -9.14
C GLY A 68 23.96 7.90 -8.75
N THR A 69 23.36 8.56 -9.71
CA THR A 69 22.15 9.35 -9.50
C THR A 69 20.91 8.46 -9.48
N THR A 70 19.85 8.96 -8.86
CA THR A 70 18.57 8.27 -8.86
C THR A 70 17.87 8.44 -10.20
N ALA A 71 16.91 7.54 -10.46
CA ALA A 71 16.09 7.60 -11.66
C ALA A 71 15.21 8.85 -11.65
N LYS A 72 14.98 9.40 -12.83
CA LYS A 72 14.17 10.61 -13.01
C LYS A 72 13.00 10.33 -13.92
N ALA A 73 11.98 11.18 -13.85
CA ALA A 73 10.84 11.08 -14.74
C ALA A 73 11.33 11.15 -16.19
N GLY A 74 10.84 10.23 -17.02
CA GLY A 74 11.25 10.09 -18.40
C GLY A 74 12.35 9.08 -18.65
N ASP A 75 13.12 8.72 -17.62
CA ASP A 75 14.15 7.69 -17.78
C ASP A 75 13.51 6.33 -17.96
N ILE A 76 14.17 5.46 -18.71
CA ILE A 76 13.76 4.07 -18.85
C ILE A 76 14.53 3.25 -17.83
N VAL A 77 13.79 2.57 -16.96
CA VAL A 77 14.39 1.79 -15.88
C VAL A 77 14.19 0.30 -16.13
N SER A 78 15.18 -0.49 -15.74
CA SER A 78 15.12 -1.95 -15.79
C SER A 78 15.08 -2.45 -14.34
N VAL A 79 14.05 -3.23 -14.01
CA VAL A 79 13.78 -3.62 -12.63
C VAL A 79 13.49 -5.11 -12.55
N HIS A 80 14.14 -5.78 -11.62
CA HIS A 80 13.73 -7.11 -11.16
C HIS A 80 12.90 -6.93 -9.89
N TYR A 81 11.86 -7.73 -9.76
CA TYR A 81 10.96 -7.58 -8.62
C TYR A 81 10.24 -8.87 -8.26
N SER A 82 9.77 -8.95 -7.04
CA SER A 82 8.81 -9.95 -6.58
C SER A 82 7.72 -9.21 -5.79
N GLY A 83 6.47 -9.51 -6.10
CA GLY A 83 5.33 -8.87 -5.45
C GLY A 83 4.56 -9.87 -4.60
N PHE A 84 4.18 -9.45 -3.41
CA PHE A 84 3.48 -10.28 -2.43
C PHE A 84 2.29 -9.53 -1.85
N LEU A 85 1.28 -10.29 -1.48
CA LEU A 85 0.20 -9.78 -0.63
C LEU A 85 0.65 -9.80 0.83
N MET A 86 -0.09 -9.14 1.70
CA MET A 86 0.27 -9.08 3.12
C MET A 86 0.26 -10.45 3.80
N ASP A 87 -0.47 -11.41 3.24
CA ASP A 87 -0.48 -12.78 3.76
C ASP A 87 0.72 -13.62 3.29
N GLY A 88 1.60 -13.04 2.47
CA GLY A 88 2.78 -13.72 1.95
C GLY A 88 2.58 -14.39 0.59
N THR A 89 1.40 -14.29 0.01
CA THR A 89 1.13 -14.88 -1.30
C THR A 89 1.88 -14.09 -2.39
N LYS A 90 2.74 -14.77 -3.14
CA LYS A 90 3.42 -14.14 -4.28
C LYS A 90 2.45 -14.08 -5.45
N PHE A 91 2.22 -12.88 -5.97
CA PHE A 91 1.29 -12.70 -7.08
C PHE A 91 1.98 -12.39 -8.40
N ASP A 92 3.24 -11.99 -8.37
CA ASP A 92 3.99 -11.70 -9.58
C ASP A 92 5.47 -11.65 -9.27
N SER A 93 6.31 -11.97 -10.25
CA SER A 93 7.76 -11.89 -10.10
C SER A 93 8.45 -11.92 -11.45
N SER A 94 9.36 -10.99 -11.67
CA SER A 94 10.21 -11.00 -12.85
C SER A 94 11.28 -12.08 -12.76
N TYR A 95 11.64 -12.52 -11.57
CA TYR A 95 12.62 -13.59 -11.37
C TYR A 95 12.09 -14.93 -11.89
N ASP A 96 10.79 -15.15 -11.81
CA ASP A 96 10.18 -16.38 -12.29
C ASP A 96 10.36 -16.55 -13.80
N ASN A 97 10.44 -15.44 -14.51
CA ASN A 97 10.65 -15.41 -15.96
C ASN A 97 12.12 -15.14 -16.34
N ASN A 98 12.98 -14.93 -15.36
CA ASN A 98 14.38 -14.54 -15.56
C ASN A 98 14.52 -13.35 -16.50
N LYS A 99 13.56 -12.44 -16.46
CA LYS A 99 13.56 -11.30 -17.36
C LYS A 99 13.10 -10.06 -16.62
N PRO A 100 13.96 -9.07 -16.43
CA PRO A 100 13.54 -7.82 -15.80
C PRO A 100 12.54 -7.08 -16.68
N ILE A 101 11.72 -6.25 -16.06
CA ILE A 101 10.81 -5.40 -16.81
C ILE A 101 11.49 -4.05 -17.07
N GLN A 102 11.13 -3.45 -18.17
CA GLN A 102 11.58 -2.12 -18.53
C GLN A 102 10.37 -1.22 -18.75
N PHE A 103 10.44 -0.02 -18.24
CA PHE A 103 9.35 0.94 -18.43
C PHE A 103 9.88 2.36 -18.26
N PRO A 104 9.21 3.33 -18.91
CA PRO A 104 9.55 4.74 -18.69
C PRO A 104 8.97 5.21 -17.37
N LEU A 105 9.81 5.80 -16.55
CA LEU A 105 9.41 6.31 -15.24
C LEU A 105 8.62 7.61 -15.41
N GLY A 106 7.58 7.80 -14.62
CA GLY A 106 6.79 9.02 -14.65
C GLY A 106 5.76 9.11 -15.76
N LYS A 107 5.54 8.00 -16.50
CA LYS A 107 4.56 7.95 -17.59
C LYS A 107 3.31 7.17 -17.23
N ARG A 108 3.13 6.85 -15.96
CA ARG A 108 1.97 6.10 -15.44
C ARG A 108 1.81 4.72 -16.08
N LYS A 109 2.93 4.10 -16.42
CA LYS A 109 2.93 2.74 -16.96
C LYS A 109 2.86 1.68 -15.87
N VAL A 110 3.14 2.07 -14.62
CA VAL A 110 3.10 1.20 -13.46
C VAL A 110 2.33 1.90 -12.35
N ILE A 111 2.06 1.17 -11.26
CA ILE A 111 1.31 1.75 -10.14
C ILE A 111 2.06 2.93 -9.53
N ALA A 112 1.32 3.83 -8.90
CA ALA A 112 1.88 5.07 -8.37
C ALA A 112 2.99 4.81 -7.34
N GLY A 113 2.85 3.75 -6.53
CA GLY A 113 3.88 3.38 -5.56
C GLY A 113 5.22 3.07 -6.20
N TRP A 114 5.20 2.45 -7.37
CA TRP A 114 6.42 2.18 -8.14
C TRP A 114 7.00 3.46 -8.74
N GLU A 115 6.14 4.31 -9.30
CA GLU A 115 6.60 5.58 -9.86
C GLU A 115 7.35 6.41 -8.82
N GLU A 116 6.85 6.43 -7.61
CA GLU A 116 7.48 7.15 -6.52
C GLU A 116 8.70 6.41 -5.98
N GLY A 117 8.54 5.11 -5.72
CA GLY A 117 9.59 4.31 -5.06
C GLY A 117 10.81 4.11 -5.92
N ILE A 118 10.62 3.79 -7.20
CA ILE A 118 11.77 3.57 -8.10
C ILE A 118 12.56 4.87 -8.29
N ALA A 119 11.90 6.01 -8.25
CA ALA A 119 12.58 7.30 -8.36
C ALA A 119 13.50 7.61 -7.17
N LEU A 120 13.38 6.86 -6.10
CA LEU A 120 14.24 6.98 -4.93
C LEU A 120 15.49 6.11 -5.02
N LEU A 121 15.56 5.24 -6.03
CA LEU A 121 16.63 4.27 -6.17
C LEU A 121 17.63 4.68 -7.24
N ASN A 122 18.87 4.25 -7.06
CA ASN A 122 19.90 4.37 -8.08
C ASN A 122 20.29 2.97 -8.57
N ILE A 123 21.16 2.92 -9.57
CA ILE A 123 21.53 1.65 -10.23
C ILE A 123 22.17 0.72 -9.22
N GLY A 124 21.66 -0.51 -9.15
CA GLY A 124 22.13 -1.53 -8.23
C GLY A 124 21.47 -1.53 -6.88
N ALA A 125 20.59 -0.57 -6.61
CA ALA A 125 19.90 -0.50 -5.33
C ALA A 125 18.85 -1.60 -5.21
N LYS A 126 18.74 -2.14 -4.00
CA LYS A 126 17.66 -3.07 -3.64
C LYS A 126 16.86 -2.46 -2.54
N ALA A 127 15.54 -2.57 -2.65
CA ALA A 127 14.64 -2.01 -1.67
C ALA A 127 13.42 -2.89 -1.51
N LYS A 128 12.78 -2.74 -0.37
CA LYS A 128 11.49 -3.36 -0.12
C LYS A 128 10.48 -2.24 0.06
N PHE A 129 9.38 -2.32 -0.69
CA PHE A 129 8.31 -1.34 -0.63
C PHE A 129 7.06 -1.97 -0.06
N VAL A 130 6.38 -1.27 0.83
CA VAL A 130 5.02 -1.60 1.24
C VAL A 130 4.13 -0.49 0.69
N ILE A 131 3.30 -0.86 -0.26
CA ILE A 131 2.52 0.08 -1.06
C ILE A 131 1.06 0.02 -0.63
N PRO A 132 0.52 1.12 -0.08
CA PRO A 132 -0.89 1.13 0.31
C PRO A 132 -1.81 1.08 -0.92
N PRO A 133 -3.07 0.69 -0.74
CA PRO A 133 -3.98 0.51 -1.88
C PRO A 133 -4.11 1.74 -2.77
N HIS A 134 -4.12 2.94 -2.22
CA HIS A 134 -4.28 4.16 -3.04
C HIS A 134 -3.08 4.44 -3.95
N LEU A 135 -1.95 3.80 -3.70
CA LEU A 135 -0.77 3.88 -4.57
C LEU A 135 -0.59 2.59 -5.39
N ALA A 136 -1.52 1.67 -5.30
CA ALA A 136 -1.51 0.39 -6.00
C ALA A 136 -2.78 0.26 -6.84
N TYR A 137 -3.57 -0.77 -6.60
CA TYR A 137 -4.76 -1.03 -7.43
C TYR A 137 -6.06 -0.57 -6.80
N GLY A 138 -6.01 0.03 -5.61
CA GLY A 138 -7.13 0.70 -4.99
C GLY A 138 -8.30 -0.21 -4.64
N PRO A 139 -9.52 0.35 -4.58
CA PRO A 139 -10.71 -0.42 -4.20
C PRO A 139 -11.14 -1.44 -5.24
N GLY A 140 -10.67 -1.33 -6.48
CA GLY A 140 -11.00 -2.30 -7.52
C GLY A 140 -10.13 -3.54 -7.53
N GLY A 141 -8.91 -3.46 -6.99
CA GLY A 141 -7.96 -4.55 -7.05
C GLY A 141 -7.52 -4.84 -8.49
N ARG A 142 -7.10 -6.07 -8.74
CA ARG A 142 -6.69 -6.51 -10.08
C ARG A 142 -7.16 -7.94 -10.32
N GLY A 143 -8.28 -8.09 -10.97
CA GLY A 143 -8.84 -9.40 -11.31
C GLY A 143 -8.98 -10.28 -10.07
N ASN A 144 -8.67 -11.56 -10.21
CA ASN A 144 -8.69 -12.51 -9.11
C ASN A 144 -7.36 -12.59 -8.36
N ILE A 145 -6.36 -11.81 -8.79
CA ILE A 145 -5.01 -11.91 -8.25
C ILE A 145 -4.82 -10.97 -7.07
N ILE A 146 -5.25 -9.72 -7.21
CA ILE A 146 -5.10 -8.73 -6.18
C ILE A 146 -6.48 -8.29 -5.70
N PRO A 147 -6.79 -8.54 -4.42
CA PRO A 147 -8.11 -8.17 -3.90
C PRO A 147 -8.27 -6.66 -3.78
N ALA A 148 -9.51 -6.24 -3.57
CA ALA A 148 -9.83 -4.84 -3.35
C ALA A 148 -9.13 -4.32 -2.10
N ASN A 149 -8.64 -3.10 -2.16
CA ASN A 149 -8.00 -2.41 -1.03
C ASN A 149 -6.80 -3.17 -0.46
N ALA A 150 -6.04 -3.85 -1.33
CA ALA A 150 -4.88 -4.64 -0.88
C ALA A 150 -3.64 -3.77 -0.74
N THR A 151 -2.94 -3.94 0.37
CA THR A 151 -1.60 -3.41 0.56
C THR A 151 -0.63 -4.41 -0.03
N LEU A 152 0.30 -3.95 -0.84
CA LEU A 152 1.23 -4.82 -1.55
C LEU A 152 2.65 -4.66 -1.04
N ILE A 153 3.40 -5.75 -1.09
CA ILE A 153 4.81 -5.76 -0.72
C ILE A 153 5.61 -6.10 -1.96
N PHE A 154 6.60 -5.28 -2.29
CA PHE A 154 7.49 -5.54 -3.43
C PHE A 154 8.94 -5.55 -2.98
N ASP A 155 9.64 -6.60 -3.35
CA ASP A 155 11.09 -6.62 -3.32
C ASP A 155 11.56 -6.20 -4.70
N VAL A 156 12.32 -5.13 -4.79
CA VAL A 156 12.74 -4.59 -6.10
C VAL A 156 14.24 -4.38 -6.13
N GLU A 157 14.80 -4.58 -7.32
CA GLU A 157 16.20 -4.31 -7.61
C GLU A 157 16.26 -3.49 -8.88
N LEU A 158 16.80 -2.29 -8.80
CA LEU A 158 16.97 -1.43 -9.96
C LEU A 158 18.27 -1.80 -10.66
N LEU A 159 18.15 -2.35 -11.87
CA LEU A 159 19.29 -2.88 -12.60
C LEU A 159 19.97 -1.83 -13.47
N ASP A 160 19.17 -0.97 -14.10
CA ASP A 160 19.69 0.00 -15.06
C ASP A 160 18.77 1.20 -15.18
N ILE A 161 19.35 2.32 -15.54
CA ILE A 161 18.62 3.56 -15.82
C ILE A 161 19.15 4.08 -17.16
N GLN A 162 18.25 4.22 -18.14
CA GLN A 162 18.59 4.76 -19.44
C GLN A 162 17.91 6.12 -19.61
N ASP A 163 18.69 7.10 -19.98
CA ASP A 163 18.16 8.44 -20.24
C ASP A 163 17.36 8.40 -21.53
N ALA A 164 16.10 8.82 -21.45
CA ALA A 164 15.20 8.81 -22.59
C ALA A 164 15.44 9.95 -23.57
N HIS A 165 16.35 10.86 -23.24
CA HIS A 165 16.62 12.04 -24.07
C HIS A 165 17.78 11.87 -25.05
N HIS A 166 18.16 10.65 -25.30
CA HIS A 166 19.16 10.37 -26.33
C HIS A 166 18.61 10.29 -27.72
#